data_0dcf8316b39cb843b55b59cea1b2bc30
#
_entry.id   0dcf8316b39cb843b55b59cea1b2bc30
#
_cell.length_a   1.000
_cell.length_b   1.000
_cell.length_c   1.000
_cell.angle_alpha   90.00
_cell.angle_beta   90.00
_cell.angle_gamma   90.00
#
_symmetry.space_group_name_H-M   'P 1'
#
loop_
_entity.id
_entity.type
_entity.pdbx_description
1 polymer ?
#
loop_
_entity_poly.entity_id
_entity_poly.type
_entity_poly.pdbx_seq_one_letter_code
_entity_poly.pdbx_strand_id
1 'polypeptide(L)'
;MKKLLISASLAASLVLPSAAAQAQAIPGAVIAVVDLEKVTSDCNACKTASAALRSQATALQSRQQALATPLQTEQKSIQTAIDALNGKEPDAALKARVQAFQTKEQQAAQELQTQQAQVQRNQQYIQKQISDKLGPIYTQVMQRRGANMMVEIGQTLASGASLDVTNDVITALNSALPSIQTTAPAPAKPQGR
;
A
#
# COMPACT_ATOMS: atom_id res chain seq x y z
N MET A 1 -80.80 48.92 -43.21
CA MET A 1 -80.68 48.11 -42.01
C MET A 1 -79.60 47.07 -42.24
N LYS A 2 -78.36 47.39 -41.89
CA LYS A 2 -77.18 46.45 -42.04
C LYS A 2 -76.62 46.23 -40.65
N LYS A 3 -76.73 45.02 -40.14
CA LYS A 3 -76.11 44.61 -38.86
C LYS A 3 -74.66 44.21 -39.11
N LEU A 4 -73.71 44.94 -38.52
CA LEU A 4 -72.30 44.60 -38.46
C LEU A 4 -72.09 43.69 -37.25
N LEU A 5 -71.61 42.46 -37.49
CA LEU A 5 -71.19 41.54 -36.48
C LEU A 5 -69.63 41.70 -36.31
N ILE A 6 -69.24 42.21 -35.13
CA ILE A 6 -67.82 42.33 -34.75
C ILE A 6 -67.42 41.04 -34.05
N SER A 7 -66.58 40.26 -34.69
CA SER A 7 -65.96 39.04 -34.09
C SER A 7 -64.75 39.47 -33.24
N ALA A 8 -64.83 39.31 -31.93
CA ALA A 8 -63.70 39.49 -31.03
C ALA A 8 -62.86 38.20 -30.96
N SER A 9 -61.67 38.26 -31.50
CA SER A 9 -60.71 37.15 -31.37
C SER A 9 -59.95 37.25 -30.03
N LEU A 10 -60.21 36.29 -29.16
CA LEU A 10 -59.53 36.16 -27.88
C LEU A 10 -58.17 35.44 -28.11
N ALA A 11 -57.05 36.22 -28.09
CA ALA A 11 -55.71 35.66 -28.13
C ALA A 11 -55.32 35.17 -26.73
N ALA A 12 -55.37 33.83 -26.51
CA ALA A 12 -54.84 33.23 -25.28
C ALA A 12 -53.34 33.13 -25.35
N SER A 13 -52.59 34.00 -24.64
CA SER A 13 -51.16 33.95 -24.48
C SER A 13 -50.81 32.82 -23.51
N LEU A 14 -50.27 31.70 -24.00
CA LEU A 14 -49.64 30.67 -23.17
C LEU A 14 -48.33 31.20 -22.56
N VAL A 15 -48.38 31.59 -21.29
CA VAL A 15 -47.19 31.83 -20.48
C VAL A 15 -46.62 30.50 -20.04
N LEU A 16 -45.58 29.99 -20.74
CA LEU A 16 -44.83 28.84 -20.30
C LEU A 16 -43.98 29.26 -19.08
N PRO A 17 -44.09 28.57 -17.94
CA PRO A 17 -43.22 28.83 -16.81
C PRO A 17 -41.81 28.40 -17.21
N SER A 18 -40.87 29.32 -17.34
CA SER A 18 -39.45 29.03 -17.47
C SER A 18 -38.98 28.38 -16.16
N ALA A 19 -38.83 27.04 -16.17
CA ALA A 19 -38.17 26.35 -15.09
C ALA A 19 -36.70 26.83 -15.09
N ALA A 20 -36.39 27.85 -14.32
CA ALA A 20 -35.02 28.25 -14.05
C ALA A 20 -34.36 27.05 -13.37
N ALA A 21 -33.51 26.33 -14.11
CA ALA A 21 -32.61 25.34 -13.52
C ALA A 21 -31.73 26.05 -12.48
N GLN A 22 -32.09 25.89 -11.22
CA GLN A 22 -31.25 26.39 -10.12
C GLN A 22 -29.98 25.55 -10.11
N ALA A 23 -28.90 26.06 -10.70
CA ALA A 23 -27.57 25.50 -10.53
C ALA A 23 -27.27 25.52 -9.02
N GLN A 24 -27.20 24.33 -8.41
CA GLN A 24 -26.79 24.21 -7.02
C GLN A 24 -25.35 24.71 -6.90
N ALA A 25 -25.18 25.86 -6.24
CA ALA A 25 -23.86 26.39 -5.98
C ALA A 25 -23.06 25.38 -5.11
N ILE A 26 -21.85 25.06 -5.53
CA ILE A 26 -20.93 24.26 -4.72
C ILE A 26 -20.65 25.03 -3.43
N PRO A 27 -20.85 24.44 -2.24
CA PRO A 27 -20.57 25.12 -0.98
C PRO A 27 -19.09 25.48 -0.87
N GLY A 28 -18.78 26.56 -0.15
CA GLY A 28 -17.39 26.97 0.13
C GLY A 28 -16.60 25.83 0.77
N ALA A 29 -15.31 25.71 0.41
CA ALA A 29 -14.44 24.68 0.97
C ALA A 29 -14.16 24.95 2.46
N VAL A 30 -14.47 23.96 3.31
CA VAL A 30 -14.03 23.88 4.71
C VAL A 30 -12.98 22.78 4.78
N ILE A 31 -11.72 23.20 4.91
CA ILE A 31 -10.56 22.33 4.76
C ILE A 31 -10.14 21.78 6.13
N ALA A 32 -9.87 20.48 6.21
CA ALA A 32 -9.12 19.86 7.28
C ALA A 32 -7.74 19.42 6.74
N VAL A 33 -6.72 19.45 7.60
CA VAL A 33 -5.36 19.04 7.24
C VAL A 33 -4.97 17.83 8.10
N VAL A 34 -4.32 16.85 7.50
CA VAL A 34 -3.85 15.62 8.17
C VAL A 34 -2.39 15.35 7.81
N ASP A 35 -1.59 14.96 8.81
CA ASP A 35 -0.23 14.47 8.64
C ASP A 35 -0.25 12.93 8.61
N LEU A 36 -0.15 12.35 7.40
CA LEU A 36 -0.20 10.90 7.21
C LEU A 36 1.05 10.20 7.73
N GLU A 37 2.20 10.84 7.68
CA GLU A 37 3.43 10.30 8.25
C GLU A 37 3.27 10.15 9.77
N LYS A 38 2.78 11.20 10.43
CA LYS A 38 2.49 11.18 11.86
C LYS A 38 1.39 10.17 12.22
N VAL A 39 0.33 10.05 11.42
CA VAL A 39 -0.72 9.05 11.61
C VAL A 39 -0.13 7.65 11.62
N THR A 40 0.71 7.32 10.63
CA THR A 40 1.30 5.97 10.50
C THR A 40 2.41 5.71 11.52
N SER A 41 3.16 6.73 11.93
CA SER A 41 4.21 6.61 12.96
C SER A 41 3.65 6.50 14.38
N ASP A 42 2.52 7.13 14.67
CA ASP A 42 1.96 7.19 16.03
C ASP A 42 0.83 6.17 16.30
N CYS A 43 0.25 5.59 15.28
CA CYS A 43 -0.71 4.49 15.41
C CYS A 43 -0.07 3.28 16.14
N ASN A 44 -0.72 2.79 17.21
CA ASN A 44 -0.18 1.73 18.05
C ASN A 44 0.07 0.42 17.28
N ALA A 45 -0.93 -0.03 16.51
CA ALA A 45 -0.81 -1.23 15.67
C ALA A 45 0.24 -1.05 14.57
N CYS A 46 0.39 0.19 14.05
CA CYS A 46 1.40 0.51 13.04
C CYS A 46 2.83 0.43 13.59
N LYS A 47 3.06 0.92 14.81
CA LYS A 47 4.36 0.78 15.51
C LYS A 47 4.75 -0.68 15.68
N THR A 48 3.80 -1.51 16.15
CA THR A 48 4.01 -2.95 16.31
C THR A 48 4.30 -3.64 14.97
N ALA A 49 3.54 -3.33 13.93
CA ALA A 49 3.73 -3.89 12.60
C ALA A 49 5.07 -3.47 11.98
N SER A 50 5.48 -2.20 12.17
CA SER A 50 6.79 -1.70 11.71
C SER A 50 7.96 -2.39 12.43
N ALA A 51 7.82 -2.66 13.74
CA ALA A 51 8.82 -3.43 14.49
C ALA A 51 8.92 -4.87 13.98
N ALA A 52 7.78 -5.52 13.69
CA ALA A 52 7.75 -6.86 13.12
C ALA A 52 8.40 -6.92 11.72
N LEU A 53 8.12 -5.93 10.84
CA LEU A 53 8.78 -5.86 9.52
C LEU A 53 10.30 -5.69 9.65
N ARG A 54 10.77 -4.85 10.57
CA ARG A 54 12.21 -4.70 10.82
C ARG A 54 12.84 -6.01 11.28
N SER A 55 12.18 -6.73 12.18
CA SER A 55 12.64 -8.06 12.64
C SER A 55 12.71 -9.06 11.47
N GLN A 56 11.71 -9.09 10.58
CA GLN A 56 11.71 -9.94 9.40
C GLN A 56 12.85 -9.59 8.44
N ALA A 57 13.13 -8.30 8.22
CA ALA A 57 14.25 -7.85 7.38
C ALA A 57 15.61 -8.26 7.97
N THR A 58 15.79 -8.12 9.29
CA THR A 58 17.00 -8.57 10.00
C THR A 58 17.18 -10.09 9.91
N ALA A 59 16.09 -10.85 10.07
CA ALA A 59 16.12 -12.31 9.93
C ALA A 59 16.52 -12.73 8.50
N LEU A 60 16.00 -12.04 7.48
CA LEU A 60 16.39 -12.28 6.09
C LEU A 60 17.87 -12.01 5.85
N GLN A 61 18.40 -10.91 6.36
CA GLN A 61 19.83 -10.58 6.27
C GLN A 61 20.69 -11.62 6.97
N SER A 62 20.31 -12.07 8.18
CA SER A 62 21.01 -13.12 8.90
C SER A 62 20.98 -14.45 8.13
N ARG A 63 19.84 -14.79 7.50
CA ARG A 63 19.72 -16.00 6.69
C ARG A 63 20.61 -15.94 5.45
N GLN A 64 20.66 -14.78 4.79
CA GLN A 64 21.57 -14.54 3.65
C GLN A 64 23.02 -14.82 4.03
N GLN A 65 23.48 -14.29 5.16
CA GLN A 65 24.86 -14.54 5.66
C GLN A 65 25.09 -16.01 5.99
N ALA A 66 24.11 -16.66 6.66
CA ALA A 66 24.20 -18.07 7.02
C ALA A 66 24.27 -19.01 5.81
N LEU A 67 23.65 -18.64 4.70
CA LEU A 67 23.76 -19.39 3.43
C LEU A 67 25.04 -19.06 2.66
N ALA A 68 25.46 -17.80 2.65
CA ALA A 68 26.62 -17.37 1.89
C ALA A 68 27.94 -17.93 2.43
N THR A 69 28.15 -17.93 3.76
CA THR A 69 29.41 -18.34 4.39
C THR A 69 29.81 -19.79 4.04
N PRO A 70 28.94 -20.82 4.18
CA PRO A 70 29.32 -22.18 3.82
C PRO A 70 29.51 -22.35 2.31
N LEU A 71 28.75 -21.64 1.47
CA LEU A 71 28.92 -21.68 0.02
C LEU A 71 30.26 -21.10 -0.40
N GLN A 72 30.67 -19.95 0.15
CA GLN A 72 31.98 -19.37 -0.14
C GLN A 72 33.14 -20.28 0.30
N THR A 73 33.02 -20.92 1.47
CA THR A 73 34.01 -21.87 1.96
C THR A 73 34.15 -23.07 1.03
N GLU A 74 33.01 -23.65 0.61
CA GLU A 74 32.96 -24.80 -0.28
C GLU A 74 33.50 -24.46 -1.68
N GLN A 75 33.13 -23.28 -2.22
CA GLN A 75 33.62 -22.76 -3.49
C GLN A 75 35.14 -22.66 -3.49
N LYS A 76 35.71 -22.03 -2.43
CA LYS A 76 37.17 -21.92 -2.28
C LYS A 76 37.86 -23.29 -2.20
N SER A 77 37.26 -24.24 -1.48
CA SER A 77 37.79 -25.60 -1.35
C SER A 77 37.74 -26.39 -2.68
N ILE A 78 36.67 -26.22 -3.45
CA ILE A 78 36.57 -26.79 -4.80
C ILE A 78 37.60 -26.16 -5.72
N GLN A 79 37.76 -24.86 -5.70
CA GLN A 79 38.76 -24.16 -6.52
C GLN A 79 40.20 -24.64 -6.19
N THR A 80 40.52 -24.77 -4.91
CA THR A 80 41.84 -25.30 -4.48
C THR A 80 42.07 -26.71 -4.99
N ALA A 81 41.03 -27.58 -4.97
CA ALA A 81 41.12 -28.96 -5.49
C ALA A 81 41.33 -29.00 -7.01
N ILE A 82 40.65 -28.08 -7.75
CA ILE A 82 40.84 -27.97 -9.21
C ILE A 82 42.23 -27.47 -9.55
N ASP A 83 42.72 -26.46 -8.85
CA ASP A 83 44.07 -25.91 -9.07
C ASP A 83 45.16 -26.94 -8.83
N ALA A 84 44.98 -27.84 -7.83
CA ALA A 84 45.92 -28.93 -7.53
C ALA A 84 46.02 -29.99 -8.63
N LEU A 85 45.06 -30.06 -9.55
CA LEU A 85 45.08 -31.00 -10.68
C LEU A 85 46.16 -30.64 -11.73
N ASN A 86 46.66 -29.41 -11.74
CA ASN A 86 47.67 -28.90 -12.71
C ASN A 86 47.28 -29.26 -14.16
N GLY A 87 46.01 -29.06 -14.52
CA GLY A 87 45.45 -29.30 -15.85
C GLY A 87 45.04 -30.76 -16.11
N LYS A 88 45.12 -31.69 -15.14
CA LYS A 88 44.56 -33.04 -15.25
C LYS A 88 43.03 -33.00 -15.10
N GLU A 89 42.39 -34.01 -15.68
CA GLU A 89 40.93 -34.15 -15.56
C GLU A 89 40.50 -34.44 -14.12
N PRO A 90 39.43 -33.78 -13.61
CA PRO A 90 38.86 -34.08 -12.30
C PRO A 90 38.35 -35.53 -12.22
N ASP A 91 38.55 -36.17 -11.10
CA ASP A 91 37.99 -37.50 -10.81
C ASP A 91 36.47 -37.44 -10.59
N ALA A 92 35.82 -38.59 -10.49
CA ALA A 92 34.39 -38.70 -10.31
C ALA A 92 33.91 -38.03 -8.99
N ALA A 93 34.73 -38.09 -7.94
CA ALA A 93 34.41 -37.51 -6.64
C ALA A 93 34.36 -36.00 -6.71
N LEU A 94 35.36 -35.35 -7.34
CA LEU A 94 35.38 -33.90 -7.51
C LEU A 94 34.27 -33.41 -8.45
N LYS A 95 33.97 -34.15 -9.54
CA LYS A 95 32.84 -33.87 -10.42
C LYS A 95 31.50 -33.88 -9.64
N ALA A 96 31.26 -34.92 -8.84
CA ALA A 96 30.07 -35.03 -8.00
C ALA A 96 29.98 -33.92 -6.97
N ARG A 97 31.10 -33.49 -6.37
CA ARG A 97 31.18 -32.39 -5.42
C ARG A 97 30.81 -31.07 -6.07
N VAL A 98 31.29 -30.78 -7.29
CA VAL A 98 30.91 -29.59 -8.06
C VAL A 98 29.41 -29.56 -8.34
N GLN A 99 28.82 -30.66 -8.77
CA GLN A 99 27.38 -30.78 -9.02
C GLN A 99 26.55 -30.54 -7.74
N ALA A 100 26.97 -31.14 -6.62
CA ALA A 100 26.32 -30.92 -5.33
C ALA A 100 26.39 -29.46 -4.87
N PHE A 101 27.53 -28.79 -5.10
CA PHE A 101 27.71 -27.38 -4.82
C PHE A 101 26.75 -26.53 -5.66
N GLN A 102 26.68 -26.73 -6.97
CA GLN A 102 25.74 -26.01 -7.85
C GLN A 102 24.27 -26.18 -7.41
N THR A 103 23.90 -27.39 -7.00
CA THR A 103 22.55 -27.65 -6.46
C THR A 103 22.29 -26.84 -5.18
N LYS A 104 23.26 -26.77 -4.26
CA LYS A 104 23.15 -25.96 -3.03
C LYS A 104 23.04 -24.46 -3.33
N GLU A 105 23.80 -23.95 -4.29
CA GLU A 105 23.70 -22.55 -4.72
C GLU A 105 22.30 -22.23 -5.24
N GLN A 106 21.76 -23.09 -6.12
CA GLN A 106 20.41 -22.90 -6.66
C GLN A 106 19.35 -22.95 -5.56
N GLN A 107 19.44 -23.88 -4.63
CA GLN A 107 18.52 -23.98 -3.49
C GLN A 107 18.59 -22.75 -2.59
N ALA A 108 19.80 -22.27 -2.28
CA ALA A 108 19.99 -21.06 -1.48
C ALA A 108 19.41 -19.82 -2.18
N ALA A 109 19.64 -19.68 -3.48
CA ALA A 109 19.07 -18.58 -4.28
C ALA A 109 17.54 -18.61 -4.29
N GLN A 110 16.93 -19.77 -4.51
CA GLN A 110 15.47 -19.93 -4.48
C GLN A 110 14.88 -19.63 -3.10
N GLU A 111 15.54 -20.09 -2.03
CA GLU A 111 15.11 -19.81 -0.66
C GLU A 111 15.11 -18.31 -0.38
N LEU A 112 16.21 -17.62 -0.69
CA LEU A 112 16.32 -16.17 -0.48
C LEU A 112 15.30 -15.40 -1.29
N GLN A 113 15.10 -15.77 -2.56
CA GLN A 113 14.08 -15.14 -3.40
C GLN A 113 12.67 -15.31 -2.81
N THR A 114 12.36 -16.50 -2.31
CA THR A 114 11.06 -16.78 -1.67
C THR A 114 10.87 -15.94 -0.41
N GLN A 115 11.89 -15.85 0.43
CA GLN A 115 11.83 -15.07 1.67
C GLN A 115 11.73 -13.57 1.39
N GLN A 116 12.49 -13.04 0.42
CA GLN A 116 12.37 -11.63 -0.02
C GLN A 116 10.96 -11.32 -0.51
N ALA A 117 10.42 -12.17 -1.38
CA ALA A 117 9.06 -12.01 -1.88
C ALA A 117 8.02 -12.04 -0.74
N GLN A 118 8.24 -12.88 0.29
CA GLN A 118 7.35 -12.91 1.46
C GLN A 118 7.41 -11.62 2.25
N VAL A 119 8.60 -11.06 2.52
CA VAL A 119 8.74 -9.79 3.24
C VAL A 119 8.06 -8.64 2.47
N GLN A 120 8.24 -8.59 1.15
CA GLN A 120 7.56 -7.60 0.31
C GLN A 120 6.03 -7.74 0.37
N ARG A 121 5.50 -8.95 0.28
CA ARG A 121 4.05 -9.19 0.44
C ARG A 121 3.55 -8.78 1.82
N ASN A 122 4.32 -9.06 2.88
CA ASN A 122 3.97 -8.67 4.24
C ASN A 122 3.86 -7.14 4.36
N GLN A 123 4.82 -6.41 3.79
CA GLN A 123 4.78 -4.95 3.76
C GLN A 123 3.53 -4.41 3.05
N GLN A 124 3.24 -4.93 1.85
CA GLN A 124 2.05 -4.54 1.09
C GLN A 124 0.76 -4.87 1.84
N TYR A 125 0.71 -6.03 2.50
CA TYR A 125 -0.45 -6.46 3.27
C TYR A 125 -0.71 -5.59 4.50
N ILE A 126 0.34 -5.16 5.20
CA ILE A 126 0.26 -4.20 6.29
C ILE A 126 -0.27 -2.86 5.79
N GLN A 127 0.30 -2.33 4.70
CA GLN A 127 -0.14 -1.06 4.10
C GLN A 127 -1.61 -1.12 3.68
N LYS A 128 -2.03 -2.25 3.07
CA LYS A 128 -3.43 -2.45 2.70
C LYS A 128 -4.37 -2.40 3.92
N GLN A 129 -4.05 -3.08 5.01
CA GLN A 129 -4.89 -3.08 6.22
C GLN A 129 -5.05 -1.68 6.81
N ILE A 130 -3.99 -0.85 6.78
CA ILE A 130 -4.03 0.55 7.23
C ILE A 130 -4.90 1.38 6.28
N SER A 131 -4.64 1.31 4.98
CA SER A 131 -5.37 2.11 3.99
C SER A 131 -6.87 1.78 3.94
N ASP A 132 -7.23 0.50 4.07
CA ASP A 132 -8.63 0.06 4.10
C ASP A 132 -9.41 0.70 5.29
N LYS A 133 -8.72 1.03 6.39
CA LYS A 133 -9.32 1.69 7.55
C LYS A 133 -9.31 3.21 7.45
N LEU A 134 -8.31 3.79 6.80
CA LEU A 134 -8.16 5.25 6.73
C LEU A 134 -9.28 5.92 5.92
N GLY A 135 -9.71 5.36 4.81
CA GLY A 135 -10.76 5.95 3.98
C GLY A 135 -12.04 6.29 4.76
N PRO A 136 -12.69 5.31 5.42
CA PRO A 136 -13.85 5.56 6.27
C PRO A 136 -13.56 6.55 7.43
N ILE A 137 -12.36 6.50 8.01
CA ILE A 137 -11.94 7.38 9.11
C ILE A 137 -11.87 8.83 8.65
N TYR A 138 -11.31 9.10 7.45
CA TYR A 138 -11.27 10.45 6.90
C TYR A 138 -12.68 11.05 6.78
N THR A 139 -13.61 10.29 6.22
CA THR A 139 -15.01 10.73 6.09
C THR A 139 -15.63 11.03 7.47
N GLN A 140 -15.43 10.14 8.44
CA GLN A 140 -15.94 10.32 9.79
C GLN A 140 -15.35 11.56 10.49
N VAL A 141 -14.04 11.77 10.37
CA VAL A 141 -13.35 12.92 10.97
C VAL A 141 -13.81 14.22 10.31
N MET A 142 -13.90 14.27 8.97
CA MET A 142 -14.44 15.43 8.25
C MET A 142 -15.84 15.78 8.72
N GLN A 143 -16.75 14.80 8.82
CA GLN A 143 -18.11 15.03 9.30
C GLN A 143 -18.13 15.60 10.72
N ARG A 144 -17.33 15.07 11.64
CA ARG A 144 -17.26 15.57 13.03
C ARG A 144 -16.70 16.99 13.13
N ARG A 145 -15.79 17.36 12.24
CA ARG A 145 -15.15 18.67 12.21
C ARG A 145 -15.88 19.67 11.31
N GLY A 146 -16.96 19.27 10.63
CA GLY A 146 -17.69 20.10 9.68
C GLY A 146 -16.88 20.43 8.43
N ALA A 147 -15.83 19.66 8.12
CA ALA A 147 -15.02 19.83 6.93
C ALA A 147 -15.66 19.11 5.74
N ASN A 148 -15.49 19.67 4.54
CA ASN A 148 -15.91 19.06 3.28
C ASN A 148 -14.72 18.71 2.36
N MET A 149 -13.50 19.02 2.79
CA MET A 149 -12.24 18.64 2.12
C MET A 149 -11.19 18.26 3.17
N MET A 150 -10.38 17.23 2.88
CA MET A 150 -9.21 16.87 3.69
C MET A 150 -7.98 16.87 2.78
N VAL A 151 -6.89 17.48 3.24
CA VAL A 151 -5.64 17.63 2.50
C VAL A 151 -4.50 17.12 3.36
N GLU A 152 -3.55 16.43 2.74
CA GLU A 152 -2.34 15.97 3.40
C GLU A 152 -1.39 17.16 3.64
N ILE A 153 -0.80 17.26 4.85
CA ILE A 153 0.01 18.41 5.27
C ILE A 153 1.23 18.63 4.38
N GLY A 154 1.87 17.57 3.91
CA GLY A 154 3.04 17.64 3.03
C GLY A 154 2.76 18.26 1.66
N GLN A 155 1.48 18.41 1.29
CA GLN A 155 1.07 19.07 0.05
C GLN A 155 0.69 20.54 0.28
N THR A 156 0.85 21.06 1.49
CA THR A 156 0.54 22.44 1.86
C THR A 156 1.81 23.20 2.22
N LEU A 157 1.90 24.48 1.87
CA LEU A 157 3.01 25.35 2.28
C LEU A 157 2.91 25.75 3.76
N ALA A 158 1.70 25.97 4.23
CA ALA A 158 1.38 26.29 5.62
C ALA A 158 -0.10 26.04 5.89
N SER A 159 -0.42 25.68 7.13
CA SER A 159 -1.80 25.53 7.61
C SER A 159 -1.91 26.03 9.04
N GLY A 160 -3.08 26.57 9.40
CA GLY A 160 -3.38 26.94 10.78
C GLY A 160 -3.59 25.69 11.64
N ALA A 161 -3.15 25.73 12.89
CA ALA A 161 -3.28 24.61 13.83
C ALA A 161 -4.74 24.15 14.05
N SER A 162 -5.71 25.06 13.87
CA SER A 162 -7.15 24.76 13.98
C SER A 162 -7.67 23.85 12.86
N LEU A 163 -6.94 23.75 11.74
CA LEU A 163 -7.27 22.86 10.61
C LEU A 163 -6.71 21.45 10.77
N ASP A 164 -5.75 21.25 11.68
CA ASP A 164 -5.07 19.97 11.89
C ASP A 164 -5.99 18.97 12.63
N VAL A 165 -6.29 17.88 11.96
CA VAL A 165 -7.11 16.78 12.48
C VAL A 165 -6.31 15.49 12.67
N THR A 166 -4.98 15.56 12.64
CA THR A 166 -4.09 14.39 12.72
C THR A 166 -4.36 13.53 13.95
N ASN A 167 -4.51 14.16 15.11
CA ASN A 167 -4.79 13.44 16.36
C ASN A 167 -6.17 12.77 16.38
N ASP A 168 -7.17 13.36 15.72
CA ASP A 168 -8.49 12.74 15.57
C ASP A 168 -8.41 11.48 14.71
N VAL A 169 -7.61 11.54 13.62
CA VAL A 169 -7.38 10.39 12.73
C VAL A 169 -6.62 9.30 13.46
N ILE A 170 -5.56 9.63 14.23
CA ILE A 170 -4.79 8.66 15.04
C ILE A 170 -5.71 7.98 16.06
N THR A 171 -6.51 8.73 16.78
CA THR A 171 -7.44 8.20 17.78
C THR A 171 -8.46 7.25 17.16
N ALA A 172 -9.05 7.65 16.02
CA ALA A 172 -10.00 6.83 15.29
C ALA A 172 -9.35 5.56 14.72
N LEU A 173 -8.12 5.67 14.19
CA LEU A 173 -7.36 4.54 13.66
C LEU A 173 -6.99 3.55 14.76
N ASN A 174 -6.52 4.00 15.92
CA ASN A 174 -6.23 3.12 17.06
C ASN A 174 -7.46 2.34 17.52
N SER A 175 -8.64 2.95 17.45
CA SER A 175 -9.91 2.29 17.79
C SER A 175 -10.37 1.29 16.70
N ALA A 176 -10.22 1.65 15.42
CA ALA A 176 -10.71 0.84 14.29
C ALA A 176 -9.74 -0.27 13.87
N LEU A 177 -8.46 -0.17 14.26
CA LEU A 177 -7.37 -1.08 13.90
C LEU A 177 -6.53 -1.40 15.15
N PRO A 178 -7.04 -2.20 16.09
CA PRO A 178 -6.31 -2.53 17.32
C PRO A 178 -5.09 -3.43 17.07
N SER A 179 -5.06 -4.16 15.96
CA SER A 179 -3.93 -5.02 15.54
C SER A 179 -3.82 -5.09 14.03
N ILE A 180 -2.60 -5.37 13.54
CA ILE A 180 -2.30 -5.56 12.12
C ILE A 180 -1.66 -6.94 11.94
N GLN A 181 -2.15 -7.70 10.97
CA GLN A 181 -1.52 -8.96 10.57
C GLN A 181 -0.22 -8.67 9.82
N THR A 182 0.90 -9.18 10.33
CA THR A 182 2.23 -8.90 9.78
C THR A 182 2.74 -9.97 8.82
N THR A 183 1.95 -11.00 8.58
CA THR A 183 2.24 -12.07 7.61
C THR A 183 1.09 -12.15 6.60
N ALA A 184 1.41 -11.86 5.35
CA ALA A 184 0.45 -12.00 4.25
C ALA A 184 0.10 -13.47 4.00
N PRO A 185 -1.15 -13.79 3.66
CA PRO A 185 -1.53 -15.12 3.20
C PRO A 185 -0.70 -15.58 2.00
N ALA A 186 -0.54 -16.88 1.85
CA ALA A 186 0.07 -17.42 0.65
C ALA A 186 -0.71 -16.98 -0.60
N PRO A 187 -0.02 -16.73 -1.74
CA PRO A 187 -0.71 -16.45 -2.99
C PRO A 187 -1.72 -17.56 -3.31
N ALA A 188 -2.92 -17.18 -3.73
CA ALA A 188 -3.86 -18.16 -4.23
C ALA A 188 -3.21 -18.93 -5.39
N LYS A 189 -3.26 -20.27 -5.34
CA LYS A 189 -2.82 -21.06 -6.48
C LYS A 189 -3.64 -20.65 -7.71
N PRO A 190 -3.01 -20.45 -8.89
CA PRO A 190 -3.76 -20.23 -10.11
C PRO A 190 -4.78 -21.36 -10.27
N GLN A 191 -6.06 -21.02 -10.22
CA GLN A 191 -7.08 -21.96 -10.63
C GLN A 191 -6.91 -22.14 -12.14
N GLY A 192 -6.40 -23.29 -12.56
CA GLY A 192 -6.27 -23.65 -13.96
C GLY A 192 -7.63 -23.48 -14.66
N ARG A 193 -7.62 -22.70 -15.73
CA ARG A 193 -8.70 -22.65 -16.72
C ARG A 193 -8.57 -23.83 -17.63
#